data_96bc9dfd2d6e628479dc26402f56765a
#
_entry.id   96bc9dfd2d6e628479dc26402f56765a
#
_cell.length_a   1.000
_cell.length_b   1.000
_cell.length_c   1.000
_cell.angle_alpha   90.00
_cell.angle_beta   90.00
_cell.angle_gamma   90.00
#
_symmetry.space_group_name_H-M   'P 1'
#
loop_
_entity.id
_entity.type
_entity.pdbx_description
1 polymer ?
#
loop_
_entity_poly.entity_id
_entity_poly.type
_entity_poly.pdbx_seq_one_letter_code
_entity_poly.pdbx_strand_id
1 'polypeptide(L)'
;MIFSLQCIGESGYGNNFSFRYGSRGTFGSCWNTYLASTDFVETYEDADGRPFDWDNYIPGFNSMDVAKRAVYFLRDGMTDEEKLTMEKAGADLSKYLDNENEARIKTAYEHRDPRLMATIITPYSEYDGADGVTAYTYTLRWPYRGSNTAAPFDLKTDTNTKFYYLFRKFVAEGASEIPNREYSPIDIPIIRYADVV
;
A
#
# COMPACT_ATOMS: atom_id res chain seq x y z
N MET A 1 23.87 10.83 1.72
CA MET A 1 24.04 9.66 2.64
C MET A 1 25.44 9.74 3.21
N ILE A 2 25.62 9.61 4.52
CA ILE A 2 26.93 9.68 5.16
C ILE A 2 27.49 8.27 5.34
N PHE A 3 26.62 7.33 5.77
CA PHE A 3 27.00 5.94 5.96
C PHE A 3 25.85 5.00 5.60
N SER A 4 26.11 3.96 4.81
CA SER A 4 25.14 2.93 4.44
C SER A 4 25.74 1.53 4.47
N LEU A 5 24.91 0.55 4.75
CA LEU A 5 25.20 -0.83 4.42
C LEU A 5 24.88 -1.02 2.93
N GLN A 6 25.92 -1.25 2.14
CA GLN A 6 25.78 -1.50 0.72
C GLN A 6 25.39 -2.95 0.46
N CYS A 7 24.40 -3.12 -0.41
CA CYS A 7 23.91 -4.42 -0.83
C CYS A 7 24.06 -4.57 -2.34
N ILE A 8 24.30 -5.79 -2.80
CA ILE A 8 24.28 -6.13 -4.23
C ILE A 8 23.35 -7.31 -4.44
N GLY A 9 22.80 -7.43 -5.65
CA GLY A 9 21.84 -8.47 -6.02
C GLY A 9 22.43 -9.87 -6.16
N GLU A 10 23.38 -10.23 -5.31
CA GLU A 10 24.05 -11.51 -5.30
C GLU A 10 23.92 -12.22 -3.95
N SER A 11 23.97 -13.55 -4.00
CA SER A 11 23.87 -14.40 -2.81
C SER A 11 24.93 -14.05 -1.77
N GLY A 12 24.48 -13.83 -0.53
CA GLY A 12 25.36 -13.49 0.60
C GLY A 12 25.70 -12.00 0.73
N TYR A 13 25.31 -11.14 -0.24
CA TYR A 13 25.63 -9.72 -0.26
C TYR A 13 24.42 -8.81 -0.39
N GLY A 14 23.23 -9.36 -0.58
CA GLY A 14 21.97 -8.65 -0.63
C GLY A 14 21.18 -8.79 0.67
N ASN A 15 20.02 -8.09 0.70
CA ASN A 15 19.05 -8.23 1.76
C ASN A 15 17.73 -8.78 1.22
N ASN A 16 16.84 -9.20 2.10
CA ASN A 16 15.55 -9.77 1.72
C ASN A 16 14.37 -8.80 1.92
N PHE A 17 14.61 -7.49 1.93
CA PHE A 17 13.57 -6.52 2.19
C PHE A 17 12.47 -6.55 1.13
N SER A 18 12.83 -6.51 -0.16
CA SER A 18 11.82 -6.57 -1.22
C SER A 18 10.95 -7.84 -1.14
N PHE A 19 11.51 -8.96 -0.70
CA PHE A 19 10.75 -10.19 -0.50
C PHE A 19 9.76 -10.09 0.66
N ARG A 20 10.16 -9.48 1.78
CA ARG A 20 9.37 -9.43 3.02
C ARG A 20 8.37 -8.28 3.05
N TYR A 21 8.76 -7.13 2.54
CA TYR A 21 7.95 -5.91 2.52
C TYR A 21 7.20 -5.74 1.20
N GLY A 22 7.71 -6.30 0.10
CA GLY A 22 7.11 -6.22 -1.21
C GLY A 22 5.82 -7.03 -1.33
N SER A 23 4.99 -6.64 -2.29
CA SER A 23 3.75 -7.33 -2.65
C SER A 23 3.95 -8.29 -3.84
N ARG A 24 2.89 -9.00 -4.20
CA ARG A 24 2.85 -9.80 -5.43
C ARG A 24 3.03 -8.97 -6.70
N GLY A 25 2.75 -7.67 -6.65
CA GLY A 25 3.02 -6.74 -7.74
C GLY A 25 4.48 -6.27 -7.80
N THR A 26 5.24 -6.37 -6.72
CA THR A 26 6.67 -6.07 -6.74
C THR A 26 7.43 -7.13 -7.53
N PHE A 27 7.18 -8.37 -7.20
CA PHE A 27 7.70 -9.56 -7.87
C PHE A 27 6.85 -10.76 -7.45
N GLY A 28 6.54 -11.66 -8.34
CA GLY A 28 5.60 -12.77 -8.09
C GLY A 28 5.88 -13.65 -6.88
N SER A 29 7.11 -13.67 -6.38
CA SER A 29 7.50 -14.41 -5.16
C SER A 29 7.58 -13.56 -3.89
N CYS A 30 7.31 -12.26 -3.94
CA CYS A 30 7.23 -11.42 -2.74
C CYS A 30 5.94 -11.72 -1.97
N TRP A 31 6.02 -11.75 -0.65
CA TRP A 31 4.95 -12.29 0.18
C TRP A 31 4.29 -11.29 1.12
N ASN A 32 4.63 -10.00 1.03
CA ASN A 32 4.11 -8.97 1.94
C ASN A 32 3.97 -9.49 3.39
N THR A 33 5.04 -10.09 3.91
CA THR A 33 5.06 -10.68 5.25
C THR A 33 5.00 -9.63 6.35
N TYR A 34 5.59 -8.46 6.09
CA TYR A 34 5.58 -7.32 6.99
C TYR A 34 4.70 -6.22 6.41
N LEU A 35 3.78 -5.76 7.22
CA LEU A 35 2.76 -4.78 6.84
C LEU A 35 2.88 -3.56 7.75
N ALA A 36 2.56 -2.38 7.22
CA ALA A 36 2.48 -1.19 8.04
C ALA A 36 1.19 -1.20 8.86
N SER A 37 1.30 -0.88 10.15
CA SER A 37 0.12 -0.71 10.99
C SER A 37 -0.63 0.57 10.64
N THR A 38 -1.92 0.59 10.91
CA THR A 38 -2.76 1.78 10.78
C THR A 38 -2.20 2.93 11.61
N ASP A 39 -1.86 2.66 12.87
CA ASP A 39 -1.30 3.67 13.78
C ASP A 39 -0.02 4.30 13.21
N PHE A 40 0.87 3.51 12.60
CA PHE A 40 2.07 4.04 11.95
C PHE A 40 1.72 4.97 10.77
N VAL A 41 0.76 4.58 9.95
CA VAL A 41 0.32 5.41 8.80
C VAL A 41 -0.34 6.70 9.27
N GLU A 42 -1.08 6.66 10.38
CA GLU A 42 -1.74 7.82 10.97
C GLU A 42 -0.80 8.78 11.70
N THR A 43 0.45 8.39 11.99
CA THR A 43 1.47 9.31 12.54
C THR A 43 1.96 10.35 11.54
N TYR A 44 1.78 10.10 10.24
CA TYR A 44 2.11 11.10 9.23
C TYR A 44 1.09 12.25 9.27
N GLU A 45 1.60 13.46 9.27
CA GLU A 45 0.82 14.67 9.32
C GLU A 45 0.10 14.98 7.99
N ASP A 46 -0.78 15.95 8.00
CA ASP A 46 -1.27 16.59 6.78
C ASP A 46 -0.16 17.44 6.14
N ALA A 47 -0.32 17.82 4.90
CA ALA A 47 0.68 18.56 4.13
C ALA A 47 1.01 19.94 4.74
N ASP A 48 0.16 20.48 5.59
CA ASP A 48 0.35 21.73 6.33
C ASP A 48 0.98 21.54 7.73
N GLY A 49 1.39 20.32 8.07
CA GLY A 49 2.06 19.98 9.33
C GLY A 49 1.12 19.80 10.52
N ARG A 50 -0.17 19.65 10.28
CA ARG A 50 -1.14 19.33 11.35
C ARG A 50 -1.25 17.84 11.57
N PRO A 51 -1.52 17.39 12.80
CA PRO A 51 -1.86 16.01 13.05
C PRO A 51 -3.02 15.55 12.15
N PHE A 52 -2.86 14.37 11.56
CA PHE A 52 -3.92 13.78 10.76
C PHE A 52 -5.14 13.41 11.59
N ASP A 53 -6.32 13.69 11.07
CA ASP A 53 -7.59 13.34 11.70
C ASP A 53 -8.59 12.90 10.63
N TRP A 54 -9.04 11.66 10.71
CA TRP A 54 -10.03 11.10 9.79
C TRP A 54 -11.33 11.89 9.73
N ASP A 55 -11.78 12.48 10.84
CA ASP A 55 -13.05 13.22 10.89
C ASP A 55 -13.04 14.49 10.04
N ASN A 56 -11.84 14.99 9.67
CA ASN A 56 -11.71 16.10 8.72
C ASN A 56 -12.08 15.68 7.28
N TYR A 57 -11.98 14.41 6.95
CA TYR A 57 -12.23 13.87 5.61
C TYR A 57 -13.51 13.04 5.54
N ILE A 58 -13.80 12.29 6.59
CA ILE A 58 -14.97 11.41 6.71
C ILE A 58 -15.61 11.66 8.07
N PRO A 59 -16.59 12.58 8.15
CA PRO A 59 -17.21 12.93 9.42
C PRO A 59 -17.78 11.73 10.16
N GLY A 60 -17.42 11.59 11.43
CA GLY A 60 -17.83 10.49 12.30
C GLY A 60 -17.01 9.20 12.17
N PHE A 61 -15.94 9.19 11.36
CA PHE A 61 -15.09 8.01 11.18
C PHE A 61 -14.46 7.53 12.50
N ASN A 62 -13.93 8.44 13.31
CA ASN A 62 -13.25 8.07 14.55
C ASN A 62 -14.21 7.50 15.61
N SER A 63 -15.47 7.92 15.60
CA SER A 63 -16.50 7.40 16.51
C SER A 63 -17.12 6.07 16.04
N MET A 64 -16.83 5.64 14.82
CA MET A 64 -17.36 4.41 14.25
C MET A 64 -16.61 3.18 14.78
N ASP A 65 -17.32 2.08 14.96
CA ASP A 65 -16.71 0.77 15.20
C ASP A 65 -15.67 0.45 14.12
N VAL A 66 -14.47 -0.01 14.54
CA VAL A 66 -13.32 -0.26 13.65
C VAL A 66 -13.69 -1.21 12.50
N ALA A 67 -14.47 -2.26 12.78
CA ALA A 67 -14.87 -3.21 11.74
C ALA A 67 -15.76 -2.53 10.66
N LYS A 68 -16.57 -1.56 11.04
CA LYS A 68 -17.45 -0.84 10.12
C LYS A 68 -16.73 0.16 9.23
N ARG A 69 -15.57 0.68 9.66
CA ARG A 69 -14.74 1.60 8.88
C ARG A 69 -14.26 1.01 7.56
N ALA A 70 -14.20 -0.31 7.46
CA ALA A 70 -13.78 -1.05 6.27
C ALA A 70 -14.52 -0.60 4.99
N VAL A 71 -15.77 -0.17 5.09
CA VAL A 71 -16.59 0.28 3.96
C VAL A 71 -15.94 1.43 3.17
N TYR A 72 -15.21 2.31 3.83
CA TYR A 72 -14.58 3.47 3.20
C TYR A 72 -13.38 3.10 2.32
N PHE A 73 -12.80 1.92 2.55
CA PHE A 73 -11.66 1.42 1.78
C PHE A 73 -12.06 0.52 0.60
N LEU A 74 -13.36 0.32 0.39
CA LEU A 74 -13.86 -0.52 -0.68
C LEU A 74 -13.79 0.22 -2.03
N ARG A 75 -13.40 -0.52 -3.08
CA ARG A 75 -13.38 0.02 -4.44
C ARG A 75 -14.79 0.27 -4.98
N ASP A 76 -14.86 1.09 -6.01
CA ASP A 76 -16.10 1.31 -6.75
C ASP A 76 -16.52 0.06 -7.55
N GLY A 77 -17.79 -0.01 -7.91
CA GLY A 77 -18.33 -0.99 -8.81
C GLY A 77 -18.19 -2.44 -8.35
N MET A 78 -18.36 -2.71 -7.05
CA MET A 78 -18.41 -4.08 -6.56
C MET A 78 -19.65 -4.82 -7.07
N THR A 79 -19.51 -6.11 -7.37
CA THR A 79 -20.65 -6.99 -7.66
C THR A 79 -21.47 -7.24 -6.39
N ASP A 80 -22.71 -7.72 -6.53
CA ASP A 80 -23.55 -8.07 -5.37
C ASP A 80 -22.94 -9.18 -4.51
N GLU A 81 -22.21 -10.12 -5.14
CA GLU A 81 -21.51 -11.21 -4.44
C GLU A 81 -20.33 -10.64 -3.61
N GLU A 82 -19.57 -9.71 -4.15
CA GLU A 82 -18.50 -9.02 -3.44
C GLU A 82 -19.04 -8.18 -2.28
N LYS A 83 -20.13 -7.44 -2.51
CA LYS A 83 -20.85 -6.69 -1.46
C LYS A 83 -21.26 -7.59 -0.31
N LEU A 84 -21.90 -8.73 -0.61
CA LEU A 84 -22.31 -9.71 0.40
C LEU A 84 -21.11 -10.27 1.17
N THR A 85 -19.98 -10.48 0.49
CA THR A 85 -18.75 -10.95 1.13
C THR A 85 -18.17 -9.91 2.09
N MET A 86 -18.15 -8.64 1.68
CA MET A 86 -17.66 -7.56 2.54
C MET A 86 -18.58 -7.29 3.73
N GLU A 87 -19.88 -7.38 3.54
CA GLU A 87 -20.87 -7.28 4.63
C GLU A 87 -20.67 -8.38 5.67
N LYS A 88 -20.47 -9.64 5.24
CA LYS A 88 -20.13 -10.76 6.13
C LYS A 88 -18.77 -10.55 6.84
N ALA A 89 -17.85 -9.84 6.24
CA ALA A 89 -16.59 -9.47 6.84
C ALA A 89 -16.69 -8.29 7.83
N GLY A 90 -17.87 -7.66 7.97
CA GLY A 90 -18.16 -6.62 8.94
C GLY A 90 -18.31 -5.21 8.37
N ALA A 91 -18.19 -5.00 7.05
CA ALA A 91 -18.37 -3.70 6.44
C ALA A 91 -19.84 -3.21 6.54
N ASP A 92 -20.02 -1.97 6.93
CA ASP A 92 -21.36 -1.33 6.95
C ASP A 92 -21.71 -0.78 5.56
N LEU A 93 -22.28 -1.62 4.71
CA LEU A 93 -22.61 -1.25 3.33
C LEU A 93 -23.66 -0.13 3.21
N SER A 94 -24.32 0.27 4.28
CA SER A 94 -25.20 1.44 4.26
C SER A 94 -24.43 2.74 3.98
N LYS A 95 -23.13 2.74 4.14
CA LYS A 95 -22.19 3.84 3.89
C LYS A 95 -21.44 3.71 2.56
N TYR A 96 -21.61 2.59 1.87
CA TYR A 96 -20.94 2.35 0.60
C TYR A 96 -21.54 3.21 -0.53
N LEU A 97 -20.67 3.72 -1.37
CA LEU A 97 -21.05 4.42 -2.60
C LEU A 97 -20.63 3.55 -3.80
N ASP A 98 -21.56 3.21 -4.67
CA ASP A 98 -21.27 2.41 -5.88
C ASP A 98 -20.30 3.11 -6.84
N ASN A 99 -20.29 4.43 -6.80
CA ASN A 99 -19.37 5.31 -7.50
C ASN A 99 -18.84 6.33 -6.49
N GLU A 100 -17.61 6.80 -6.68
CA GLU A 100 -16.95 7.80 -5.83
C GLU A 100 -16.56 7.32 -4.42
N ASN A 101 -16.70 6.04 -4.10
CA ASN A 101 -16.20 5.50 -2.84
C ASN A 101 -14.67 5.55 -2.80
N GLU A 102 -14.03 5.19 -3.91
CA GLU A 102 -12.57 5.33 -4.11
C GLU A 102 -12.12 6.78 -3.99
N ALA A 103 -12.81 7.70 -4.64
CA ALA A 103 -12.49 9.13 -4.61
C ALA A 103 -12.56 9.69 -3.18
N ARG A 104 -13.58 9.28 -2.42
CA ARG A 104 -13.79 9.72 -1.04
C ARG A 104 -12.60 9.37 -0.14
N ILE A 105 -12.09 8.13 -0.21
CA ILE A 105 -10.96 7.73 0.62
C ILE A 105 -9.64 8.28 0.07
N LYS A 106 -9.49 8.36 -1.25
CA LYS A 106 -8.29 8.89 -1.91
C LYS A 106 -7.99 10.32 -1.47
N THR A 107 -9.02 11.15 -1.35
CA THR A 107 -8.88 12.54 -0.90
C THR A 107 -8.17 12.66 0.45
N ALA A 108 -8.39 11.71 1.38
CA ALA A 108 -7.72 11.70 2.68
C ALA A 108 -6.21 11.44 2.59
N TYR A 109 -5.71 10.93 1.46
CA TYR A 109 -4.27 10.69 1.26
C TYR A 109 -3.61 11.78 0.40
N GLU A 110 -4.35 12.49 -0.45
CA GLU A 110 -3.81 13.51 -1.35
C GLU A 110 -3.23 14.72 -0.61
N HIS A 111 -3.72 15.02 0.58
CA HIS A 111 -3.30 16.14 1.40
C HIS A 111 -2.38 15.76 2.57
N ARG A 112 -1.77 14.57 2.51
CA ARG A 112 -0.85 14.08 3.55
C ARG A 112 0.60 14.52 3.26
N ASP A 113 1.42 14.48 4.29
CA ASP A 113 2.85 14.63 4.17
C ASP A 113 3.41 13.75 3.03
N PRO A 114 4.18 14.32 2.07
CA PRO A 114 4.73 13.56 0.95
C PRO A 114 5.58 12.35 1.35
N ARG A 115 6.15 12.36 2.56
CA ARG A 115 6.90 11.22 3.11
C ARG A 115 6.04 9.97 3.28
N LEU A 116 4.73 10.13 3.48
CA LEU A 116 3.80 8.99 3.52
C LEU A 116 3.82 8.24 2.18
N MET A 117 3.62 8.97 1.07
CA MET A 117 3.59 8.37 -0.27
C MET A 117 4.92 7.74 -0.67
N ALA A 118 6.04 8.26 -0.17
CA ALA A 118 7.36 7.68 -0.39
C ALA A 118 7.62 6.42 0.46
N THR A 119 6.85 6.21 1.53
CA THR A 119 7.06 5.11 2.48
C THR A 119 6.04 4.01 2.31
N ILE A 120 4.80 4.36 2.01
CA ILE A 120 3.63 3.48 1.99
C ILE A 120 2.95 3.55 0.62
N ILE A 121 2.48 2.41 0.13
CA ILE A 121 1.54 2.36 -0.97
C ILE A 121 0.16 2.60 -0.36
N THR A 122 -0.36 3.81 -0.55
CA THR A 122 -1.66 4.21 0.01
C THR A 122 -2.82 3.71 -0.85
N PRO A 123 -4.04 3.59 -0.32
CA PRO A 123 -5.22 3.23 -1.09
C PRO A 123 -5.36 4.08 -2.34
N TYR A 124 -5.60 3.42 -3.47
CA TYR A 124 -5.81 4.00 -4.79
C TYR A 124 -4.61 4.79 -5.35
N SER A 125 -3.44 4.71 -4.71
CA SER A 125 -2.21 5.20 -5.32
C SER A 125 -1.64 4.18 -6.32
N GLU A 126 -0.87 4.70 -7.27
CA GLU A 126 -0.17 3.89 -8.25
C GLU A 126 1.14 3.34 -7.69
N TYR A 127 1.51 2.15 -8.17
CA TYR A 127 2.74 1.46 -7.84
C TYR A 127 3.30 0.77 -9.09
N ASP A 128 4.52 1.09 -9.45
CA ASP A 128 5.20 0.45 -10.56
C ASP A 128 5.85 -0.86 -10.10
N GLY A 129 5.34 -1.95 -10.63
CA GLY A 129 5.77 -3.29 -10.28
C GLY A 129 6.09 -4.14 -11.50
N ALA A 130 6.14 -5.44 -11.31
CA ALA A 130 6.48 -6.38 -12.36
C ALA A 130 5.75 -7.72 -12.25
N ASP A 131 5.44 -8.32 -13.40
CA ASP A 131 5.14 -9.73 -13.51
C ASP A 131 6.21 -10.39 -14.40
N GLY A 132 7.06 -11.20 -13.79
CA GLY A 132 8.26 -11.66 -14.45
C GLY A 132 9.16 -10.49 -14.86
N VAL A 133 9.41 -10.35 -16.16
CA VAL A 133 10.22 -9.26 -16.74
C VAL A 133 9.38 -8.11 -17.31
N THR A 134 8.06 -8.20 -17.21
CA THR A 134 7.14 -7.21 -17.74
C THR A 134 6.74 -6.21 -16.68
N ALA A 135 6.92 -4.92 -16.99
CA ALA A 135 6.50 -3.85 -16.10
C ALA A 135 4.98 -3.65 -16.15
N TYR A 136 4.39 -3.37 -15.00
CA TYR A 136 2.99 -3.01 -14.85
C TYR A 136 2.84 -1.87 -13.84
N THR A 137 1.93 -0.95 -14.11
CA THR A 137 1.48 0.01 -13.10
C THR A 137 0.22 -0.55 -12.44
N TYR A 138 0.31 -0.76 -11.14
CA TYR A 138 -0.78 -1.28 -10.30
C TYR A 138 -1.43 -0.16 -9.50
N THR A 139 -2.68 -0.36 -9.12
CA THR A 139 -3.39 0.48 -8.14
C THR A 139 -3.76 -0.37 -6.93
N LEU A 140 -3.50 0.12 -5.72
CA LEU A 140 -3.92 -0.58 -4.50
C LEU A 140 -5.42 -0.39 -4.30
N ARG A 141 -6.20 -1.35 -4.79
CA ARG A 141 -7.67 -1.43 -4.67
C ARG A 141 -8.09 -2.59 -3.79
N TRP A 142 -9.16 -2.41 -3.05
CA TRP A 142 -9.72 -3.45 -2.22
C TRP A 142 -11.26 -3.50 -2.35
N PRO A 143 -11.86 -4.71 -2.45
CA PRO A 143 -11.20 -6.00 -2.70
C PRO A 143 -10.56 -6.08 -4.09
N TYR A 144 -9.51 -6.89 -4.20
CA TYR A 144 -8.87 -7.17 -5.48
C TYR A 144 -9.84 -7.84 -6.46
N ARG A 145 -9.88 -7.40 -7.72
CA ARG A 145 -10.84 -7.89 -8.73
C ARG A 145 -10.56 -9.30 -9.26
N GLY A 146 -9.57 -10.00 -8.73
CA GLY A 146 -9.20 -11.35 -9.12
C GLY A 146 -8.34 -11.40 -10.37
N SER A 147 -8.95 -11.46 -11.55
CA SER A 147 -8.24 -11.53 -12.83
C SER A 147 -8.20 -10.15 -13.51
N ASN A 148 -7.02 -9.55 -13.58
CA ASN A 148 -6.79 -8.32 -14.31
C ASN A 148 -6.23 -8.63 -15.71
N THR A 149 -7.06 -8.50 -16.72
CA THR A 149 -6.66 -8.71 -18.13
C THR A 149 -6.37 -7.41 -18.87
N ALA A 150 -6.75 -6.28 -18.29
CA ALA A 150 -6.54 -4.93 -18.85
C ALA A 150 -6.33 -3.91 -17.72
N ALA A 151 -5.64 -2.81 -18.03
CA ALA A 151 -5.47 -1.70 -17.10
C ALA A 151 -6.83 -1.05 -16.72
N PRO A 152 -6.94 -0.46 -15.54
CA PRO A 152 -5.93 -0.44 -14.48
C PRO A 152 -5.82 -1.78 -13.76
N PHE A 153 -4.58 -2.20 -13.47
CA PHE A 153 -4.31 -3.45 -12.77
C PHE A 153 -4.38 -3.24 -11.26
N ASP A 154 -5.03 -4.16 -10.56
CA ASP A 154 -5.10 -4.08 -9.09
C ASP A 154 -3.86 -4.72 -8.46
N LEU A 155 -3.31 -4.05 -7.47
CA LEU A 155 -2.18 -4.57 -6.70
C LEU A 155 -2.66 -5.75 -5.84
N LYS A 156 -2.26 -6.94 -6.22
CA LYS A 156 -2.67 -8.18 -5.55
C LYS A 156 -2.06 -8.30 -4.16
N THR A 157 -2.89 -8.62 -3.18
CA THR A 157 -2.50 -9.05 -1.83
C THR A 157 -2.82 -10.54 -1.63
N ASP A 158 -2.29 -11.15 -0.57
CA ASP A 158 -2.54 -12.58 -0.30
C ASP A 158 -3.96 -12.88 0.21
N THR A 159 -4.75 -11.86 0.52
CA THR A 159 -6.14 -12.00 0.94
C THR A 159 -7.02 -10.88 0.43
N ASN A 160 -8.20 -11.25 -0.09
CA ASN A 160 -9.20 -10.30 -0.57
C ASN A 160 -10.15 -9.77 0.51
N THR A 161 -10.20 -10.41 1.67
CA THR A 161 -11.17 -10.05 2.72
C THR A 161 -10.63 -9.05 3.73
N LYS A 162 -9.36 -8.66 3.60
CA LYS A 162 -8.69 -7.73 4.51
C LYS A 162 -7.93 -6.68 3.73
N PHE A 163 -8.02 -5.45 4.21
CA PHE A 163 -7.20 -4.35 3.71
C PHE A 163 -5.87 -4.31 4.46
N TYR A 164 -4.79 -4.01 3.72
CA TYR A 164 -3.46 -3.82 4.27
C TYR A 164 -2.80 -2.61 3.66
N TYR A 165 -2.06 -1.84 4.48
CA TYR A 165 -1.06 -0.92 3.97
C TYR A 165 0.21 -1.69 3.60
N LEU A 166 0.73 -1.41 2.42
CA LEU A 166 1.94 -2.03 1.89
C LEU A 166 3.10 -1.03 1.93
N PHE A 167 4.30 -1.53 2.17
CA PHE A 167 5.49 -0.68 2.11
C PHE A 167 5.91 -0.41 0.67
N ARG A 168 6.32 0.83 0.42
CA ARG A 168 7.03 1.27 -0.79
C ARG A 168 8.51 1.40 -0.52
N LYS A 169 8.87 1.99 0.62
CA LYS A 169 10.26 2.21 1.01
C LYS A 169 11.01 0.90 1.24
N PHE A 170 12.23 0.82 0.72
CA PHE A 170 13.08 -0.38 0.73
C PHE A 170 12.54 -1.57 -0.07
N VAL A 171 11.64 -1.30 -1.01
CA VAL A 171 11.11 -2.29 -1.94
C VAL A 171 11.51 -1.86 -3.34
N ALA A 172 11.93 -2.81 -4.19
CA ALA A 172 12.21 -2.54 -5.59
C ALA A 172 10.92 -2.13 -6.30
N GLU A 173 11.01 -1.14 -7.19
CA GLU A 173 9.88 -0.61 -7.95
C GLU A 173 10.22 -0.62 -9.46
N GLY A 174 9.30 -1.11 -10.27
CA GLY A 174 9.50 -1.27 -11.71
C GLY A 174 10.24 -2.56 -12.11
N ALA A 175 10.18 -2.89 -13.42
CA ALA A 175 10.75 -4.14 -13.95
C ALA A 175 12.27 -4.12 -14.10
N SER A 176 12.92 -2.94 -14.07
CA SER A 176 14.36 -2.80 -14.20
C SER A 176 15.13 -3.30 -12.97
N GLU A 177 14.47 -3.36 -11.82
CA GLU A 177 15.04 -3.74 -10.54
C GLU A 177 14.34 -4.96 -9.95
N ILE A 178 14.06 -5.96 -10.77
CA ILE A 178 13.40 -7.18 -10.31
C ILE A 178 14.25 -7.83 -9.22
N PRO A 179 13.81 -7.84 -7.96
CA PRO A 179 14.59 -8.35 -6.87
C PRO A 179 14.65 -9.87 -6.93
N ASN A 180 15.81 -10.42 -6.63
CA ASN A 180 15.84 -11.82 -6.23
C ASN A 180 15.10 -11.97 -4.88
N ARG A 181 14.48 -13.13 -4.69
CA ARG A 181 13.73 -13.45 -3.48
C ARG A 181 14.56 -13.27 -2.20
N GLU A 182 15.84 -13.60 -2.23
CA GLU A 182 16.68 -13.68 -1.04
C GLU A 182 17.68 -12.51 -0.93
N TYR A 183 17.93 -11.80 -2.03
CA TYR A 183 18.93 -10.74 -2.06
C TYR A 183 18.54 -9.60 -3.00
N SER A 184 18.08 -8.53 -2.41
CA SER A 184 17.83 -7.26 -3.08
C SER A 184 19.07 -6.37 -3.00
N PRO A 185 19.36 -5.57 -4.04
CA PRO A 185 20.50 -4.63 -4.05
C PRO A 185 20.19 -3.32 -3.31
N ILE A 186 19.05 -3.19 -2.65
CA ILE A 186 18.65 -1.93 -2.00
C ILE A 186 19.55 -1.66 -0.79
N ASP A 187 20.27 -0.55 -0.83
CA ASP A 187 21.14 -0.10 0.25
C ASP A 187 20.34 0.34 1.49
N ILE A 188 20.90 0.05 2.66
CA ILE A 188 20.31 0.44 3.94
C ILE A 188 21.07 1.65 4.49
N PRO A 189 20.46 2.85 4.52
CA PRO A 189 21.08 4.01 5.14
C PRO A 189 21.16 3.83 6.65
N ILE A 190 22.37 3.96 7.21
CA ILE A 190 22.61 3.88 8.65
C ILE A 190 22.64 5.30 9.24
N ILE A 191 23.35 6.22 8.55
CA ILE A 191 23.41 7.63 8.92
C ILE A 191 23.18 8.48 7.66
N ARG A 192 22.19 9.35 7.70
CA ARG A 192 21.92 10.32 6.64
C ARG A 192 22.44 11.69 7.07
N TYR A 193 22.67 12.56 6.12
CA TYR A 193 23.06 13.95 6.42
C TYR A 193 22.03 14.63 7.34
N ALA A 194 20.75 14.41 7.09
CA ALA A 194 19.65 14.94 7.92
C ALA A 194 19.62 14.42 9.37
N ASP A 195 20.39 13.38 9.69
CA ASP A 195 20.47 12.84 11.06
C ASP A 195 21.58 13.56 11.88
N VAL A 196 22.35 14.47 11.25
CA VAL A 196 23.53 15.13 11.84
C VAL A 196 23.43 16.66 11.84
N VAL A 197 22.40 17.24 11.19
CA VAL A 197 22.22 18.70 11.02
C VAL A 197 21.11 19.23 11.89
#